data_1455bf070763c6ad163467c5a7128f9e
#
_entry.id   1455bf070763c6ad163467c5a7128f9e
#
_cell.length_a   1.000
_cell.length_b   1.000
_cell.length_c   1.000
_cell.angle_alpha   90.00
_cell.angle_beta   90.00
_cell.angle_gamma   90.00
#
_symmetry.space_group_name_H-M   'P 1'
#
loop_
_entity.id
_entity.type
_entity.pdbx_description
1 polymer ?
#
loop_
_entity_poly.entity_id
_entity_poly.type
_entity_poly.pdbx_seq_one_letter_code
_entity_poly.pdbx_strand_id
1 'polypeptide(L)'
;NLEKFVRTVPDFPQPGIMFRDVTTIFNNAEAFRECVNQFAQLWNDTKFDAIAGIDARGFIIGSGLSYKLELPFVPIRKKGKLPFETISESYVLEYGKASLEVHTDSITEKTKVLIVDDLIATGGTVSAAVKLIKRLGGEVAGCGFIIQLPELGGVSTLELAGVKTKSLLSFGGH
;
A
#
# COMPACT_ATOMS: atom_id res chain seq x y z
N ASN A 1 10.16 -12.72 14.24
CA ASN A 1 10.67 -12.11 13.04
C ASN A 1 9.79 -12.46 11.83
N LEU A 2 9.16 -11.45 11.24
CA LEU A 2 8.22 -11.62 10.14
C LEU A 2 8.86 -12.11 8.84
N GLU A 3 10.13 -11.83 8.64
CA GLU A 3 10.81 -12.20 7.39
C GLU A 3 10.70 -13.70 7.10
N LYS A 4 10.78 -14.51 8.14
CA LYS A 4 10.69 -15.99 7.99
C LYS A 4 9.33 -16.46 7.50
N PHE A 5 8.30 -15.64 7.62
CA PHE A 5 6.96 -15.98 7.14
C PHE A 5 6.73 -15.59 5.68
N VAL A 6 7.62 -14.80 5.08
CA VAL A 6 7.49 -14.42 3.68
C VAL A 6 7.96 -15.59 2.82
N ARG A 7 7.09 -16.02 1.90
CA ARG A 7 7.43 -17.09 0.97
C ARG A 7 8.02 -16.49 -0.30
N THR A 8 9.14 -17.03 -0.75
CA THR A 8 9.73 -16.63 -2.03
C THR A 8 9.35 -17.67 -3.08
N VAL A 9 8.71 -17.23 -4.14
CA VAL A 9 8.33 -18.09 -5.27
C VAL A 9 9.20 -17.71 -6.46
N PRO A 10 10.17 -18.54 -6.83
CA PRO A 10 11.03 -18.22 -7.96
C PRO A 10 10.26 -18.35 -9.28
N ASP A 11 10.68 -17.56 -10.25
CA ASP A 11 10.12 -17.58 -11.60
C ASP A 11 8.60 -17.38 -11.67
N PHE A 12 8.10 -16.46 -10.86
CA PHE A 12 6.68 -16.10 -10.86
C PHE A 12 6.51 -14.59 -10.93
N PRO A 13 5.60 -14.05 -11.75
CA PRO A 13 4.77 -14.75 -12.74
C PRO A 13 5.53 -15.12 -14.02
N GLN A 14 6.82 -14.73 -14.08
CA GLN A 14 7.66 -14.98 -15.25
C GLN A 14 9.05 -15.45 -14.81
N PRO A 15 9.79 -16.16 -15.67
CA PRO A 15 11.16 -16.55 -15.35
C PRO A 15 12.03 -15.34 -14.96
N GLY A 16 12.86 -15.53 -13.94
CA GLY A 16 13.77 -14.52 -13.44
C GLY A 16 13.22 -13.62 -12.35
N ILE A 17 11.92 -13.70 -12.07
CA ILE A 17 11.29 -12.89 -11.02
C ILE A 17 11.18 -13.69 -9.74
N MET A 18 11.67 -13.12 -8.64
CA MET A 18 11.56 -13.69 -7.30
C MET A 18 10.35 -13.06 -6.61
N PHE A 19 9.22 -13.72 -6.68
CA PHE A 19 7.98 -13.20 -6.10
C PHE A 19 7.98 -13.37 -4.59
N ARG A 20 7.74 -12.28 -3.87
CA ARG A 20 7.66 -12.28 -2.40
C ARG A 20 6.19 -12.33 -1.99
N ASP A 21 5.78 -13.46 -1.46
CA ASP A 21 4.39 -13.74 -1.11
C ASP A 21 4.16 -13.50 0.38
N VAL A 22 3.24 -12.59 0.70
CA VAL A 22 2.89 -12.25 2.09
C VAL A 22 1.64 -12.96 2.57
N THR A 23 0.97 -13.74 1.72
CA THR A 23 -0.23 -14.47 2.15
C THR A 23 0.07 -15.44 3.27
N THR A 24 1.31 -15.90 3.37
CA THR A 24 1.79 -16.74 4.46
C THR A 24 1.85 -16.02 5.81
N ILE A 25 1.91 -14.70 5.80
CA ILE A 25 1.72 -13.90 7.02
C ILE A 25 0.23 -13.86 7.37
N PHE A 26 -0.61 -13.64 6.37
CA PHE A 26 -2.05 -13.47 6.57
C PHE A 26 -2.75 -14.74 7.06
N ASN A 27 -2.27 -15.91 6.64
CA ASN A 27 -2.90 -17.17 7.01
C ASN A 27 -2.34 -17.76 8.32
N ASN A 28 -1.54 -17.00 9.05
CA ASN A 28 -1.04 -17.35 10.36
C ASN A 28 -1.47 -16.25 11.34
N ALA A 29 -2.36 -16.59 12.28
CA ALA A 29 -2.97 -15.58 13.15
C ALA A 29 -1.95 -14.82 13.98
N GLU A 30 -0.93 -15.51 14.50
CA GLU A 30 0.11 -14.88 15.29
C GLU A 30 0.98 -13.95 14.44
N ALA A 31 1.38 -14.41 13.26
CA ALA A 31 2.17 -13.61 12.33
C ALA A 31 1.41 -12.39 11.85
N PHE A 32 0.12 -12.54 11.55
CA PHE A 32 -0.70 -11.41 11.12
C PHE A 32 -0.86 -10.38 12.24
N ARG A 33 -1.13 -10.82 13.45
CA ARG A 33 -1.23 -9.91 14.59
C ARG A 33 0.08 -9.14 14.79
N GLU A 34 1.21 -9.86 14.71
CA GLU A 34 2.52 -9.23 14.85
C GLU A 34 2.78 -8.22 13.74
N CYS A 35 2.38 -8.55 12.52
CA CYS A 35 2.50 -7.64 11.37
C CYS A 35 1.73 -6.34 11.60
N VAL A 36 0.48 -6.44 12.02
CA VAL A 36 -0.34 -5.27 12.30
C VAL A 36 0.25 -4.44 13.44
N ASN A 37 0.70 -5.11 14.50
CA ASN A 37 1.30 -4.42 15.65
C ASN A 37 2.59 -3.69 15.26
N GLN A 38 3.46 -4.33 14.49
CA GLN A 38 4.70 -3.71 14.02
C GLN A 38 4.41 -2.54 13.07
N PHE A 39 3.39 -2.68 12.23
CA PHE A 39 2.99 -1.62 11.30
C PHE A 39 2.49 -0.40 12.07
N ALA A 40 1.66 -0.61 13.08
CA ALA A 40 1.18 0.47 13.94
C ALA A 40 2.33 1.17 14.67
N GLN A 41 3.29 0.41 15.17
CA GLN A 41 4.47 0.94 15.83
C GLN A 41 5.35 1.75 14.87
N LEU A 42 5.49 1.27 13.64
CA LEU A 42 6.29 1.93 12.62
C LEU A 42 5.79 3.34 12.33
N TRP A 43 4.48 3.56 12.42
CA TRP A 43 3.84 4.83 12.12
C TRP A 43 3.38 5.61 13.34
N ASN A 44 3.82 5.24 14.54
CA ASN A 44 3.36 5.88 15.77
C ASN A 44 3.82 7.33 15.93
N ASP A 45 4.80 7.77 15.16
CA ASP A 45 5.31 9.14 15.17
C ASP A 45 4.60 10.05 14.16
N THR A 46 3.62 9.53 13.43
CA THR A 46 2.97 10.24 12.33
C THR A 46 1.48 10.36 12.62
N LYS A 47 0.94 11.56 12.44
CA LYS A 47 -0.49 11.81 12.58
C LYS A 47 -1.21 11.54 11.28
N PHE A 48 -2.28 10.75 11.34
CA PHE A 48 -3.17 10.52 10.20
C PHE A 48 -4.58 10.25 10.71
N ASP A 49 -5.57 10.56 9.86
CA ASP A 49 -7.00 10.53 10.20
C ASP A 49 -7.72 9.37 9.56
N ALA A 50 -7.13 8.78 8.55
CA ALA A 50 -7.72 7.67 7.80
C ALA A 50 -6.62 6.82 7.18
N ILE A 51 -6.98 5.59 6.86
CA ILE A 51 -6.08 4.64 6.21
C ILE A 51 -6.68 4.25 4.87
N ALA A 52 -5.90 4.40 3.80
CA ALA A 52 -6.31 3.98 2.47
C ALA A 52 -5.52 2.74 2.08
N GLY A 53 -6.22 1.69 1.70
CA GLY A 53 -5.58 0.45 1.26
C GLY A 53 -5.77 0.25 -0.23
N ILE A 54 -4.73 -0.28 -0.88
CA ILE A 54 -4.76 -0.53 -2.32
C ILE A 54 -5.17 -1.99 -2.59
N ASP A 55 -6.14 -2.15 -3.48
CA ASP A 55 -6.66 -3.43 -3.94
C ASP A 55 -5.53 -4.33 -4.47
N ALA A 56 -5.34 -5.54 -4.01
CA ALA A 56 -6.20 -6.29 -3.11
C ALA A 56 -5.54 -6.54 -1.74
N ARG A 57 -4.26 -6.85 -1.69
CA ARG A 57 -3.58 -7.23 -0.44
C ARG A 57 -3.38 -6.07 0.53
N GLY A 58 -3.39 -4.84 0.00
CA GLY A 58 -3.39 -3.65 0.85
C GLY A 58 -4.65 -3.52 1.69
N PHE A 59 -5.74 -4.13 1.27
CA PHE A 59 -6.98 -4.15 2.05
C PHE A 59 -6.80 -4.94 3.34
N ILE A 60 -6.04 -6.01 3.30
CA ILE A 60 -5.87 -6.89 4.45
C ILE A 60 -5.09 -6.18 5.55
N ILE A 61 -3.91 -5.67 5.22
CA ILE A 61 -3.12 -4.93 6.22
C ILE A 61 -3.81 -3.63 6.62
N GLY A 62 -4.43 -2.95 5.66
CA GLY A 62 -5.14 -1.70 5.92
C GLY A 62 -6.33 -1.88 6.85
N SER A 63 -7.12 -2.94 6.66
CA SER A 63 -8.26 -3.23 7.53
C SER A 63 -7.81 -3.59 8.94
N GLY A 64 -6.76 -4.39 9.06
CA GLY A 64 -6.22 -4.73 10.37
C GLY A 64 -5.74 -3.50 11.12
N LEU A 65 -5.03 -2.62 10.42
CA LEU A 65 -4.53 -1.38 11.01
C LEU A 65 -5.66 -0.42 11.39
N SER A 66 -6.68 -0.28 10.53
CA SER A 66 -7.86 0.54 10.80
C SER A 66 -8.58 0.08 12.04
N TYR A 67 -8.78 -1.22 12.17
CA TYR A 67 -9.45 -1.79 13.34
C TYR A 67 -8.63 -1.52 14.60
N LYS A 68 -7.32 -1.76 14.54
CA LYS A 68 -6.45 -1.56 15.71
C LYS A 68 -6.40 -0.09 16.15
N LEU A 69 -6.33 0.83 15.21
CA LEU A 69 -6.17 2.25 15.50
C LEU A 69 -7.51 3.00 15.59
N GLU A 70 -8.62 2.32 15.34
CA GLU A 70 -9.96 2.90 15.35
C GLU A 70 -10.09 4.10 14.41
N LEU A 71 -9.59 3.90 13.17
CA LEU A 71 -9.63 4.90 12.11
C LEU A 71 -10.41 4.37 10.92
N PRO A 72 -11.02 5.25 10.12
CA PRO A 72 -11.75 4.82 8.94
C PRO A 72 -10.81 4.23 7.88
N PHE A 73 -11.35 3.31 7.10
CA PHE A 73 -10.65 2.67 6.00
C PHE A 73 -11.22 3.16 4.66
N VAL A 74 -10.34 3.56 3.74
CA VAL A 74 -10.70 4.03 2.41
C VAL A 74 -10.19 3.02 1.39
N PRO A 75 -11.08 2.33 0.66
CA PRO A 75 -10.63 1.42 -0.39
C PRO A 75 -10.23 2.19 -1.65
N ILE A 76 -9.03 1.90 -2.16
CA ILE A 76 -8.56 2.35 -3.47
C ILE A 76 -8.55 1.12 -4.34
N ARG A 77 -9.36 1.10 -5.41
CA ARG A 77 -9.61 -0.10 -6.17
C ARG A 77 -9.28 0.08 -7.66
N LYS A 78 -9.14 -1.04 -8.33
CA LYS A 78 -8.98 -1.05 -9.77
C LYS A 78 -10.26 -0.57 -10.44
N LYS A 79 -10.12 -0.03 -11.65
CA LYS A 79 -11.23 0.54 -12.40
C LYS A 79 -12.45 -0.37 -12.44
N GLY A 80 -13.62 0.23 -12.21
CA GLY A 80 -14.90 -0.46 -12.36
C GLY A 80 -15.34 -1.26 -11.14
N LYS A 81 -14.59 -1.23 -10.04
CA LYS A 81 -14.91 -2.02 -8.84
C LYS A 81 -15.72 -1.25 -7.80
N LEU A 82 -15.72 0.07 -7.86
CA LEU A 82 -16.43 0.90 -6.88
C LEU A 82 -17.80 1.32 -7.42
N PRO A 83 -18.85 1.23 -6.58
CA PRO A 83 -20.23 1.42 -7.07
C PRO A 83 -20.71 2.87 -7.11
N PHE A 84 -20.08 3.77 -6.37
CA PHE A 84 -20.50 5.16 -6.31
C PHE A 84 -19.60 6.03 -7.21
N GLU A 85 -19.82 7.33 -7.21
CA GLU A 85 -19.02 8.29 -8.00
C GLU A 85 -17.54 8.20 -7.62
N THR A 86 -16.67 8.14 -8.64
CA THR A 86 -15.22 7.98 -8.44
C THR A 86 -14.45 9.04 -9.21
N ILE A 87 -13.21 9.24 -8.77
CA ILE A 87 -12.16 9.81 -9.62
C ILE A 87 -11.14 8.72 -9.87
N SER A 88 -10.41 8.81 -10.98
CA SER A 88 -9.44 7.80 -11.36
C SER A 88 -8.10 8.41 -11.75
N GLU A 89 -7.07 7.58 -11.61
CA GLU A 89 -5.71 7.93 -11.98
C GLU A 89 -5.10 6.72 -12.68
N SER A 90 -4.48 6.95 -13.84
CA SER A 90 -3.84 5.89 -14.62
C SER A 90 -2.39 5.71 -14.20
N TYR A 91 -1.88 4.50 -14.40
CA TYR A 91 -0.45 4.22 -14.28
C TYR A 91 -0.05 3.22 -15.35
N VAL A 92 1.23 3.28 -15.73
CA VAL A 92 1.76 2.46 -16.81
C VAL A 92 2.18 1.09 -16.28
N LEU A 93 1.74 0.06 -16.98
CA LEU A 93 2.21 -1.31 -16.77
C LEU A 93 3.21 -1.65 -17.87
N GLU A 94 3.91 -2.78 -17.72
CA GLU A 94 4.81 -3.27 -18.75
C GLU A 94 4.06 -3.50 -20.08
N TYR A 95 2.80 -3.96 -19.99
CA TYR A 95 1.96 -4.28 -21.15
C TYR A 95 0.67 -3.46 -21.15
N GLY A 96 0.77 -2.13 -21.11
CA GLY A 96 -0.41 -1.28 -21.20
C GLY A 96 -0.57 -0.36 -20.01
N LYS A 97 -1.81 0.02 -19.73
CA LYS A 97 -2.16 0.93 -18.65
C LYS A 97 -3.21 0.31 -17.75
N ALA A 98 -3.14 0.66 -16.48
CA ALA A 98 -4.19 0.34 -15.53
C ALA A 98 -4.62 1.64 -14.84
N SER A 99 -5.72 1.60 -14.12
CA SER A 99 -6.23 2.75 -13.38
C SER A 99 -6.66 2.34 -12.00
N LEU A 100 -6.46 3.24 -11.04
CA LEU A 100 -7.03 3.12 -9.71
C LEU A 100 -8.14 4.15 -9.56
N GLU A 101 -9.12 3.83 -8.72
CA GLU A 101 -10.25 4.69 -8.43
C GLU A 101 -10.46 4.79 -6.93
N VAL A 102 -11.03 5.92 -6.52
CA VAL A 102 -11.45 6.16 -5.15
C VAL A 102 -12.79 6.89 -5.19
N HIS A 103 -13.68 6.63 -4.24
CA HIS A 103 -14.94 7.36 -4.14
C HIS A 103 -14.69 8.83 -3.84
N THR A 104 -15.45 9.71 -4.49
CA THR A 104 -15.31 11.16 -4.30
C THR A 104 -15.66 11.63 -2.91
N ASP A 105 -16.44 10.86 -2.16
CA ASP A 105 -16.86 11.17 -0.80
C ASP A 105 -16.07 10.43 0.29
N SER A 106 -14.98 9.75 -0.09
CA SER A 106 -14.20 8.93 0.84
C SER A 106 -13.54 9.75 1.95
N ILE A 107 -13.13 10.97 1.64
CA ILE A 107 -12.45 11.85 2.60
C ILE A 107 -12.93 13.29 2.39
N THR A 108 -12.68 14.12 3.39
CA THR A 108 -12.90 15.56 3.31
C THR A 108 -11.58 16.28 3.08
N GLU A 109 -11.64 17.57 2.76
CA GLU A 109 -10.44 18.38 2.60
C GLU A 109 -9.57 18.32 3.85
N LYS A 110 -8.26 18.26 3.64
CA LYS A 110 -7.23 18.23 4.68
C LYS A 110 -7.21 16.96 5.53
N THR A 111 -8.00 15.96 5.18
CA THR A 111 -7.90 14.65 5.83
C THR A 111 -6.50 14.11 5.59
N LYS A 112 -5.82 13.71 6.66
CA LYS A 112 -4.48 13.13 6.55
C LYS A 112 -4.62 11.62 6.39
N VAL A 113 -4.08 11.11 5.31
CA VAL A 113 -4.26 9.70 4.91
C VAL A 113 -2.93 8.98 4.89
N LEU A 114 -2.90 7.82 5.55
CA LEU A 114 -1.81 6.87 5.41
C LEU A 114 -2.22 5.87 4.33
N ILE A 115 -1.45 5.81 3.25
CA ILE A 115 -1.69 4.84 2.17
C ILE A 115 -0.89 3.58 2.47
N VAL A 116 -1.54 2.42 2.38
CA VAL A 116 -0.87 1.15 2.69
C VAL A 116 -1.06 0.14 1.57
N ASP A 117 -0.03 -0.69 1.38
CA ASP A 117 -0.07 -1.83 0.48
C ASP A 117 0.85 -2.91 1.02
N ASP A 118 0.82 -4.09 0.41
CA ASP A 118 1.70 -5.17 0.83
C ASP A 118 3.15 -4.96 0.37
N LEU A 119 3.34 -4.40 -0.81
CA LEU A 119 4.68 -4.33 -1.40
C LEU A 119 4.83 -3.09 -2.27
N ILE A 120 6.02 -2.48 -2.23
CA ILE A 120 6.38 -1.44 -3.19
C ILE A 120 7.56 -1.92 -4.04
N ALA A 121 7.37 -1.88 -5.35
CA ALA A 121 8.38 -2.23 -6.34
C ALA A 121 8.77 -0.99 -7.15
N THR A 122 8.14 -0.76 -8.29
CA THR A 122 8.43 0.41 -9.13
C THR A 122 7.70 1.67 -8.66
N GLY A 123 6.64 1.52 -7.89
CA GLY A 123 5.92 2.64 -7.31
C GLY A 123 4.80 3.23 -8.16
N GLY A 124 4.54 2.67 -9.33
CA GLY A 124 3.48 3.19 -10.21
C GLY A 124 2.10 3.20 -9.57
N THR A 125 1.74 2.08 -8.96
CA THR A 125 0.43 1.92 -8.31
C THR A 125 0.27 2.91 -7.16
N VAL A 126 1.24 2.99 -6.27
CA VAL A 126 1.14 3.87 -5.09
C VAL A 126 1.22 5.33 -5.50
N SER A 127 1.96 5.67 -6.56
CA SER A 127 2.00 7.05 -7.07
C SER A 127 0.62 7.48 -7.55
N ALA A 128 -0.11 6.60 -8.22
CA ALA A 128 -1.48 6.87 -8.62
C ALA A 128 -2.39 7.09 -7.41
N ALA A 129 -2.23 6.28 -6.37
CA ALA A 129 -2.99 6.43 -5.13
C ALA A 129 -2.71 7.77 -4.45
N VAL A 130 -1.45 8.20 -4.40
CA VAL A 130 -1.05 9.49 -3.86
C VAL A 130 -1.77 10.63 -4.60
N LYS A 131 -1.80 10.57 -5.94
CA LYS A 131 -2.48 11.57 -6.75
C LYS A 131 -3.97 11.62 -6.45
N LEU A 132 -4.62 10.47 -6.29
CA LEU A 132 -6.04 10.40 -5.99
C LEU A 132 -6.38 11.09 -4.66
N ILE A 133 -5.62 10.82 -3.62
CA ILE A 133 -5.85 11.44 -2.32
C ILE A 133 -5.68 12.95 -2.40
N LYS A 134 -4.64 13.41 -3.09
CA LYS A 134 -4.40 14.86 -3.26
C LYS A 134 -5.51 15.53 -4.06
N ARG A 135 -6.01 14.87 -5.10
CA ARG A 135 -7.11 15.42 -5.91
C ARG A 135 -8.41 15.54 -5.15
N LEU A 136 -8.61 14.71 -4.11
CA LEU A 136 -9.78 14.85 -3.22
C LEU A 136 -9.58 15.96 -2.17
N GLY A 137 -8.45 16.62 -2.16
CA GLY A 137 -8.13 17.65 -1.16
C GLY A 137 -7.49 17.12 0.10
N GLY A 138 -7.17 15.83 0.13
CA GLY A 138 -6.50 15.22 1.27
C GLY A 138 -5.00 15.46 1.27
N GLU A 139 -4.38 15.16 2.41
CA GLU A 139 -2.93 15.20 2.57
C GLU A 139 -2.45 13.77 2.74
N VAL A 140 -1.34 13.43 2.09
CA VAL A 140 -0.74 12.10 2.25
C VAL A 140 0.24 12.17 3.41
N ALA A 141 -0.14 11.54 4.53
CA ALA A 141 0.72 11.48 5.72
C ALA A 141 1.95 10.60 5.47
N GLY A 142 1.80 9.59 4.64
CA GLY A 142 2.86 8.70 4.24
C GLY A 142 2.33 7.50 3.50
N CYS A 143 3.26 6.67 3.04
CA CYS A 143 2.94 5.40 2.39
C CYS A 143 3.68 4.29 3.12
N GLY A 144 2.94 3.29 3.57
CA GLY A 144 3.48 2.17 4.35
C GLY A 144 3.32 0.84 3.62
N PHE A 145 4.32 -0.02 3.75
CA PHE A 145 4.35 -1.32 3.07
C PHE A 145 4.86 -2.39 4.02
N ILE A 146 4.42 -3.62 3.79
CA ILE A 146 5.02 -4.76 4.49
C ILE A 146 6.42 -4.97 3.92
N ILE A 147 6.56 -4.93 2.59
CA ILE A 147 7.83 -5.20 1.91
C ILE A 147 8.19 -4.06 0.97
N GLN A 148 9.47 -3.66 0.99
CA GLN A 148 10.02 -2.82 -0.07
C GLN A 148 11.06 -3.60 -0.87
N LEU A 149 11.08 -3.32 -2.17
CA LEU A 149 12.11 -3.80 -3.09
C LEU A 149 12.89 -2.57 -3.58
N PRO A 150 13.89 -2.10 -2.81
CA PRO A 150 14.48 -0.79 -3.05
C PRO A 150 15.19 -0.65 -4.40
N GLU A 151 15.68 -1.75 -4.95
CA GLU A 151 16.38 -1.74 -6.24
C GLU A 151 15.45 -1.40 -7.42
N LEU A 152 14.14 -1.50 -7.24
CA LEU A 152 13.18 -1.19 -8.30
C LEU A 152 12.76 0.28 -8.35
N GLY A 153 13.23 1.10 -7.42
CA GLY A 153 13.16 2.54 -7.49
C GLY A 153 11.88 3.21 -6.99
N GLY A 154 10.87 2.46 -6.58
CA GLY A 154 9.60 3.04 -6.13
C GLY A 154 9.75 3.91 -4.89
N VAL A 155 10.53 3.44 -3.91
CA VAL A 155 10.78 4.20 -2.68
C VAL A 155 11.46 5.53 -3.01
N SER A 156 12.50 5.50 -3.85
CA SER A 156 13.20 6.71 -4.28
C SER A 156 12.28 7.68 -4.99
N THR A 157 11.41 7.17 -5.84
CA THR A 157 10.44 8.00 -6.57
C THR A 157 9.50 8.73 -5.63
N LEU A 158 8.98 8.05 -4.62
CA LEU A 158 8.10 8.67 -3.63
C LEU A 158 8.84 9.68 -2.76
N GLU A 159 10.05 9.36 -2.34
CA GLU A 159 10.85 10.28 -1.52
C GLU A 159 11.20 11.55 -2.28
N LEU A 160 11.54 11.44 -3.57
CA LEU A 160 11.79 12.59 -4.42
C LEU A 160 10.54 13.45 -4.60
N ALA A 161 9.35 12.86 -4.51
CA ALA A 161 8.09 13.57 -4.57
C ALA A 161 7.68 14.15 -3.20
N GLY A 162 8.51 14.00 -2.18
CA GLY A 162 8.25 14.52 -0.85
C GLY A 162 7.31 13.65 -0.01
N VAL A 163 7.12 12.40 -0.38
CA VAL A 163 6.23 11.47 0.32
C VAL A 163 7.05 10.60 1.26
N LYS A 164 6.69 10.62 2.54
CA LYS A 164 7.31 9.79 3.56
C LYS A 164 6.95 8.33 3.33
N THR A 165 7.95 7.45 3.29
CA THR A 165 7.76 6.04 2.99
C THR A 165 8.46 5.18 4.03
N LYS A 166 7.74 4.18 4.57
CA LYS A 166 8.30 3.23 5.53
C LYS A 166 7.83 1.82 5.21
N SER A 167 8.68 0.85 5.49
CA SER A 167 8.36 -0.58 5.26
C SER A 167 8.87 -1.40 6.44
N LEU A 168 8.22 -2.55 6.67
CA LEU A 168 8.64 -3.47 7.72
C LEU A 168 9.84 -4.28 7.29
N LEU A 169 9.85 -4.75 6.04
CA LEU A 169 10.87 -5.65 5.51
C LEU A 169 11.43 -5.10 4.21
N SER A 170 12.69 -5.44 3.93
CA SER A 170 13.35 -5.04 2.70
C SER A 170 14.02 -6.27 2.08
N PHE A 171 13.81 -6.47 0.79
CA PHE A 171 14.44 -7.56 0.04
C PHE A 171 15.17 -6.99 -1.17
N GLY A 172 16.42 -7.44 -1.38
CA GLY A 172 17.14 -7.18 -2.60
C GLY A 172 16.99 -8.35 -3.57
N GLY A 173 17.51 -8.20 -4.79
CA GLY A 173 17.59 -9.30 -5.75
C GLY A 173 16.24 -9.81 -6.24
N HIS A 174 15.44 -8.99 -6.78
CA HIS A 174 14.15 -9.35 -7.34
C HIS A 174 14.22 -10.22 -8.59
#